data_fbcb500072502e090edeb3d266fa549a
#
_entry.id   fbcb500072502e090edeb3d266fa549a
#
_cell.length_a   1.000
_cell.length_b   1.000
_cell.length_c   1.000
_cell.angle_alpha   90.00
_cell.angle_beta   90.00
_cell.angle_gamma   90.00
#
_symmetry.space_group_name_H-M   'P 1'
#
loop_
_entity.id
_entity.type
_entity.pdbx_description
1 polymer ?
#
loop_
_entity_poly.entity_id
_entity_poly.type
_entity_poly.pdbx_seq_one_letter_code
_entity_poly.pdbx_strand_id
1 'polypeptide(L)'
;MDAKTRLERAIGPLPKHTSDIMLAEDRWQVPTYSKFPVAIVRGEGSFVWDAEGKKYLDLYGGHAVALPGHCHPRVVAAIQAQAERLLFYSNVVANDVRAVVVKALADLAPAGLRRVFLCNSGTEANETALKIARKFTHRMRIVSLVDGFHGRTLGALGATGLPKYRDPAYPVPVQHDYVPYGDLEATAKAMGPDTAAVILEPIPSMGGIRVAPRAYFEGLRALTQERGALLVFDEVQTGFGRTGTPFCGEHFGVTPDLITGAKGTGGGVPAGVVFVREDVAATMKLGDQGTTFGGGPLACAAIAANVRTIVDDDLPGNAARVGDRWRAALAAVPGVVGVAGLGLMVGVNLDRPAKAIVTSLLAHGFITGTCEALPNQIRLLPPLVLTDAQAASFTTGLASVLAS
;
A
#
# COMPACT_ATOMS: atom_id res chain seq x y z
N MET A 1 -32.02 29.56 -9.36
CA MET A 1 -30.98 29.01 -10.30
C MET A 1 -31.38 27.59 -10.60
N ASP A 2 -31.66 27.27 -11.84
CA ASP A 2 -32.08 25.94 -12.26
C ASP A 2 -30.90 24.92 -12.23
N ALA A 3 -31.21 23.62 -12.35
CA ALA A 3 -30.22 22.54 -12.25
C ALA A 3 -29.16 22.64 -13.35
N LYS A 4 -29.52 23.08 -14.56
CA LYS A 4 -28.58 23.22 -15.68
C LYS A 4 -27.56 24.32 -15.39
N THR A 5 -27.99 25.50 -14.95
CA THR A 5 -27.08 26.60 -14.57
C THR A 5 -26.16 26.21 -13.38
N ARG A 6 -26.69 25.41 -12.42
CA ARG A 6 -25.85 24.87 -11.32
C ARG A 6 -24.79 23.95 -11.84
N LEU A 7 -25.13 23.07 -12.79
CA LEU A 7 -24.19 22.09 -13.35
C LEU A 7 -23.11 22.77 -14.21
N GLU A 8 -23.49 23.75 -15.04
CA GLU A 8 -22.55 24.53 -15.86
C GLU A 8 -21.53 25.29 -15.00
N ARG A 9 -21.96 25.82 -13.84
CA ARG A 9 -21.05 26.43 -12.86
C ARG A 9 -20.17 25.40 -12.12
N ALA A 10 -20.69 24.19 -11.86
CA ALA A 10 -19.98 23.16 -11.17
C ALA A 10 -18.84 22.56 -12.03
N ILE A 11 -19.01 22.57 -13.37
CA ILE A 11 -18.02 22.04 -14.33
C ILE A 11 -17.29 23.25 -14.98
N GLY A 12 -16.79 24.15 -14.16
CA GLY A 12 -15.98 25.28 -14.63
C GLY A 12 -14.61 24.86 -15.16
N PRO A 13 -13.86 25.81 -15.76
CA PRO A 13 -12.49 25.53 -16.22
C PRO A 13 -11.61 25.09 -15.03
N LEU A 14 -10.68 24.16 -15.32
CA LEU A 14 -9.71 23.72 -14.31
C LEU A 14 -8.84 24.90 -13.85
N PRO A 15 -8.64 25.07 -12.52
CA PRO A 15 -7.71 26.07 -12.01
C PRO A 15 -6.28 25.75 -12.49
N LYS A 16 -5.49 26.80 -12.76
CA LYS A 16 -4.16 26.66 -13.41
C LYS A 16 -2.98 26.84 -12.46
N HIS A 17 -3.21 27.39 -11.27
CA HIS A 17 -2.14 27.67 -10.30
C HIS A 17 -2.33 26.85 -9.04
N THR A 18 -1.23 26.44 -8.44
CA THR A 18 -1.21 25.64 -7.19
C THR A 18 -2.06 26.28 -6.10
N SER A 19 -1.99 27.61 -5.91
CA SER A 19 -2.78 28.35 -4.93
C SER A 19 -4.28 28.18 -5.15
N ASP A 20 -4.74 28.32 -6.39
CA ASP A 20 -6.16 28.25 -6.74
C ASP A 20 -6.69 26.81 -6.61
N ILE A 21 -5.88 25.81 -7.00
CA ILE A 21 -6.19 24.39 -6.84
C ILE A 21 -6.35 24.05 -5.36
N MET A 22 -5.40 24.44 -4.53
CA MET A 22 -5.42 24.18 -3.09
C MET A 22 -6.60 24.88 -2.40
N LEU A 23 -6.86 26.16 -2.73
CA LEU A 23 -7.99 26.89 -2.19
C LEU A 23 -9.33 26.25 -2.57
N ALA A 24 -9.47 25.76 -3.80
CA ALA A 24 -10.67 25.07 -4.25
C ALA A 24 -10.90 23.76 -3.50
N GLU A 25 -9.86 22.94 -3.33
CA GLU A 25 -9.93 21.71 -2.57
C GLU A 25 -10.23 21.98 -1.08
N ASP A 26 -9.53 22.91 -0.45
CA ASP A 26 -9.73 23.24 0.97
C ASP A 26 -11.11 23.81 1.27
N ARG A 27 -11.69 24.50 0.30
CA ARG A 27 -13.06 25.05 0.43
C ARG A 27 -14.16 23.98 0.36
N TRP A 28 -13.95 22.92 -0.45
CA TRP A 28 -15.03 22.00 -0.78
C TRP A 28 -14.81 20.57 -0.30
N GLN A 29 -13.59 20.23 0.10
CA GLN A 29 -13.24 18.89 0.63
C GLN A 29 -13.33 18.87 2.16
N VAL A 30 -13.78 17.75 2.73
CA VAL A 30 -13.69 17.55 4.20
C VAL A 30 -12.21 17.59 4.62
N PRO A 31 -11.82 18.41 5.61
CA PRO A 31 -10.41 18.67 5.94
C PRO A 31 -9.76 17.52 6.73
N THR A 32 -9.57 16.38 6.07
CA THR A 32 -9.01 15.15 6.68
C THR A 32 -7.54 14.89 6.33
N TYR A 33 -6.97 15.69 5.42
CA TYR A 33 -5.59 15.49 4.92
C TYR A 33 -4.73 16.73 5.18
N SER A 34 -3.51 16.48 5.70
CA SER A 34 -2.41 17.46 5.62
C SER A 34 -1.78 17.35 4.24
N LYS A 35 -1.78 18.44 3.46
CA LYS A 35 -1.26 18.47 2.10
C LYS A 35 0.15 19.04 2.05
N PHE A 36 0.98 18.54 1.13
CA PHE A 36 2.18 19.27 0.70
C PHE A 36 1.75 20.55 -0.04
N PRO A 37 2.53 21.64 0.03
CA PRO A 37 2.19 22.90 -0.63
C PRO A 37 2.49 22.87 -2.14
N VAL A 38 1.98 21.84 -2.83
CA VAL A 38 2.15 21.63 -4.28
C VAL A 38 0.86 21.02 -4.86
N ALA A 39 0.52 21.37 -6.09
CA ALA A 39 -0.58 20.78 -6.84
C ALA A 39 -0.01 19.99 -8.02
N ILE A 40 0.01 18.67 -7.93
CA ILE A 40 0.54 17.79 -8.97
C ILE A 40 -0.51 17.63 -10.08
N VAL A 41 -0.12 17.93 -11.30
CA VAL A 41 -1.01 17.90 -12.48
C VAL A 41 -0.54 16.97 -13.60
N ARG A 42 0.70 16.49 -13.54
CA ARG A 42 1.29 15.55 -14.52
C ARG A 42 2.21 14.57 -13.84
N GLY A 43 2.29 13.35 -14.38
CA GLY A 43 3.25 12.32 -13.95
C GLY A 43 3.79 11.51 -15.13
N GLU A 44 5.07 11.07 -15.05
CA GLU A 44 5.73 10.23 -16.03
C GLU A 44 6.91 9.48 -15.38
N GLY A 45 6.87 8.15 -15.40
CA GLY A 45 7.91 7.33 -14.75
C GLY A 45 8.06 7.64 -13.27
N SER A 46 9.26 8.01 -12.83
CA SER A 46 9.54 8.40 -11.44
C SER A 46 9.33 9.90 -11.17
N PHE A 47 8.80 10.66 -12.12
CA PHE A 47 8.67 12.11 -11.99
C PHE A 47 7.21 12.58 -12.02
N VAL A 48 6.98 13.68 -11.31
CA VAL A 48 5.72 14.43 -11.36
C VAL A 48 6.00 15.92 -11.55
N TRP A 49 5.00 16.66 -12.01
CA TRP A 49 5.07 18.11 -12.22
C TRP A 49 3.91 18.80 -11.54
N ASP A 50 4.20 19.93 -10.92
CA ASP A 50 3.16 20.81 -10.37
C ASP A 50 2.50 21.69 -11.44
N ALA A 51 1.54 22.49 -11.00
CA ALA A 51 0.78 23.39 -11.87
C ALA A 51 1.64 24.52 -12.47
N GLU A 52 2.76 24.85 -11.87
CA GLU A 52 3.74 25.83 -12.35
C GLU A 52 4.78 25.22 -13.29
N GLY A 53 4.73 23.88 -13.50
CA GLY A 53 5.65 23.16 -14.37
C GLY A 53 6.95 22.73 -13.71
N LYS A 54 7.11 22.93 -12.39
CA LYS A 54 8.27 22.44 -11.66
C LYS A 54 8.24 20.91 -11.59
N LYS A 55 9.37 20.29 -11.91
CA LYS A 55 9.57 18.84 -11.91
C LYS A 55 10.06 18.36 -10.55
N TYR A 56 9.50 17.24 -10.09
CA TYR A 56 9.90 16.57 -8.86
C TYR A 56 10.22 15.10 -9.14
N LEU A 57 11.29 14.58 -8.52
CA LEU A 57 11.49 13.15 -8.37
C LEU A 57 10.57 12.64 -7.26
N ASP A 58 9.61 11.80 -7.62
CA ASP A 58 8.62 11.28 -6.67
C ASP A 58 9.15 10.02 -5.98
N LEU A 59 9.70 10.22 -4.78
CA LEU A 59 10.18 9.15 -3.90
C LEU A 59 9.11 8.74 -2.88
N TYR A 60 7.88 9.20 -3.05
CA TYR A 60 6.71 8.79 -2.30
C TYR A 60 5.77 7.89 -3.11
N GLY A 61 5.93 7.91 -4.46
CA GLY A 61 5.23 7.05 -5.40
C GLY A 61 3.71 7.23 -5.37
N GLY A 62 3.21 8.47 -5.15
CA GLY A 62 1.78 8.69 -4.95
C GLY A 62 1.22 7.87 -3.78
N HIS A 63 1.95 7.77 -2.68
CA HIS A 63 1.66 6.92 -1.51
C HIS A 63 1.86 5.42 -1.78
N ALA A 64 2.99 5.03 -2.38
CA ALA A 64 3.35 3.66 -2.76
C ALA A 64 2.42 3.01 -3.80
N VAL A 65 1.76 3.81 -4.65
CA VAL A 65 0.79 3.35 -5.66
C VAL A 65 1.42 3.16 -7.04
N ALA A 66 2.25 4.09 -7.48
CA ALA A 66 2.81 4.13 -8.83
C ALA A 66 3.98 3.13 -9.00
N LEU A 67 3.74 1.83 -8.83
CA LEU A 67 4.79 0.82 -8.93
C LEU A 67 5.49 0.81 -10.31
N PRO A 68 4.75 0.75 -11.45
CA PRO A 68 5.39 0.75 -12.77
C PRO A 68 5.83 2.14 -13.22
N GLY A 69 5.72 3.16 -12.37
CA GLY A 69 5.87 4.56 -12.71
C GLY A 69 4.54 5.24 -13.06
N HIS A 70 4.54 6.56 -12.93
CA HIS A 70 3.37 7.36 -13.30
C HIS A 70 3.06 7.23 -14.79
N CYS A 71 1.78 7.09 -15.13
CA CYS A 71 1.27 7.02 -16.50
C CYS A 71 2.00 6.00 -17.38
N HIS A 72 2.27 4.80 -16.85
CA HIS A 72 2.97 3.75 -17.61
C HIS A 72 2.22 3.44 -18.93
N PRO A 73 2.89 3.46 -20.12
CA PRO A 73 2.21 3.38 -21.41
C PRO A 73 1.33 2.15 -21.58
N ARG A 74 1.78 0.95 -21.13
CA ARG A 74 0.98 -0.29 -21.20
C ARG A 74 -0.29 -0.18 -20.36
N VAL A 75 -0.23 0.42 -19.17
CA VAL A 75 -1.38 0.58 -18.29
C VAL A 75 -2.36 1.59 -18.87
N VAL A 76 -1.87 2.73 -19.36
CA VAL A 76 -2.70 3.76 -20.01
C VAL A 76 -3.41 3.19 -21.23
N ALA A 77 -2.70 2.50 -22.13
CA ALA A 77 -3.28 1.90 -23.33
C ALA A 77 -4.36 0.85 -23.00
N ALA A 78 -4.14 0.01 -21.98
CA ALA A 78 -5.13 -0.98 -21.55
C ALA A 78 -6.40 -0.33 -20.99
N ILE A 79 -6.25 0.76 -20.21
CA ILE A 79 -7.38 1.54 -19.70
C ILE A 79 -8.19 2.17 -20.84
N GLN A 80 -7.52 2.80 -21.81
CA GLN A 80 -8.16 3.42 -22.97
C GLN A 80 -8.95 2.40 -23.79
N ALA A 81 -8.31 1.28 -24.17
CA ALA A 81 -8.95 0.22 -24.93
C ALA A 81 -10.15 -0.39 -24.19
N GLN A 82 -10.06 -0.59 -22.87
CA GLN A 82 -11.16 -1.12 -22.09
C GLN A 82 -12.29 -0.09 -21.90
N ALA A 83 -11.96 1.19 -21.78
CA ALA A 83 -12.96 2.26 -21.65
C ALA A 83 -13.87 2.35 -22.90
N GLU A 84 -13.34 2.08 -24.10
CA GLU A 84 -14.09 2.02 -25.35
C GLU A 84 -14.99 0.80 -25.46
N ARG A 85 -14.64 -0.32 -24.77
CA ARG A 85 -15.40 -1.57 -24.82
C ARG A 85 -16.53 -1.64 -23.78
N LEU A 86 -16.16 -1.48 -22.50
CA LEU A 86 -17.08 -1.60 -21.36
C LEU A 86 -16.42 -1.00 -20.12
N LEU A 87 -16.96 0.12 -19.63
CA LEU A 87 -16.46 0.76 -18.41
C LEU A 87 -16.75 -0.08 -17.17
N PHE A 88 -17.98 -0.58 -17.06
CA PHE A 88 -18.41 -1.30 -15.86
C PHE A 88 -19.50 -2.33 -16.14
N TYR A 89 -19.37 -3.46 -15.45
CA TYR A 89 -20.46 -4.37 -15.13
C TYR A 89 -20.12 -5.14 -13.84
N SER A 90 -21.14 -5.44 -13.04
CA SER A 90 -20.95 -6.06 -11.72
C SER A 90 -20.58 -7.55 -11.79
N ASN A 91 -20.27 -8.13 -10.61
CA ASN A 91 -19.93 -9.55 -10.50
C ASN A 91 -21.11 -10.53 -10.70
N VAL A 92 -22.32 -10.03 -10.95
CA VAL A 92 -23.49 -10.89 -11.23
C VAL A 92 -23.40 -11.59 -12.60
N VAL A 93 -22.49 -11.15 -13.47
CA VAL A 93 -22.17 -11.81 -14.74
C VAL A 93 -20.66 -12.07 -14.85
N ALA A 94 -20.31 -13.10 -15.62
CA ALA A 94 -18.92 -13.35 -15.97
C ALA A 94 -18.38 -12.24 -16.90
N ASN A 95 -17.06 -11.99 -16.81
CA ASN A 95 -16.38 -11.01 -17.65
C ASN A 95 -15.03 -11.56 -18.08
N ASP A 96 -14.67 -11.38 -19.35
CA ASP A 96 -13.47 -11.91 -19.98
C ASP A 96 -12.17 -11.35 -19.32
N VAL A 97 -12.10 -10.05 -19.14
CA VAL A 97 -10.90 -9.40 -18.54
C VAL A 97 -10.73 -9.82 -17.08
N ARG A 98 -11.83 -9.92 -16.32
CA ARG A 98 -11.77 -10.40 -14.94
C ARG A 98 -11.29 -11.84 -14.85
N ALA A 99 -11.73 -12.71 -15.76
CA ALA A 99 -11.28 -14.11 -15.80
C ALA A 99 -9.76 -14.21 -15.99
N VAL A 100 -9.18 -13.37 -16.87
CA VAL A 100 -7.73 -13.26 -17.07
C VAL A 100 -7.03 -12.77 -15.81
N VAL A 101 -7.57 -11.73 -15.17
CA VAL A 101 -6.96 -11.09 -13.99
C VAL A 101 -6.92 -12.03 -12.79
N VAL A 102 -8.04 -12.70 -12.47
CA VAL A 102 -8.05 -13.60 -11.30
C VAL A 102 -7.08 -14.76 -11.48
N LYS A 103 -6.90 -15.25 -12.73
CA LYS A 103 -5.88 -16.25 -13.02
C LYS A 103 -4.46 -15.69 -12.88
N ALA A 104 -4.17 -14.54 -13.46
CA ALA A 104 -2.85 -13.91 -13.38
C ALA A 104 -2.44 -13.61 -11.94
N LEU A 105 -3.37 -13.12 -11.13
CA LEU A 105 -3.13 -12.87 -9.70
C LEU A 105 -2.90 -14.18 -8.92
N ALA A 106 -3.70 -15.22 -9.21
CA ALA A 106 -3.52 -16.52 -8.58
C ALA A 106 -2.17 -17.19 -8.96
N ASP A 107 -1.68 -16.95 -10.18
CA ASP A 107 -0.38 -17.45 -10.63
C ASP A 107 0.79 -16.65 -10.03
N LEU A 108 0.60 -15.35 -9.76
CA LEU A 108 1.60 -14.50 -9.10
C LEU A 108 1.72 -14.79 -7.60
N ALA A 109 0.64 -15.24 -6.97
CA ALA A 109 0.59 -15.46 -5.52
C ALA A 109 1.49 -16.63 -5.07
N PRO A 110 1.99 -16.62 -3.83
CA PRO A 110 2.68 -17.76 -3.24
C PRO A 110 1.84 -19.04 -3.31
N ALA A 111 2.54 -20.18 -3.40
CA ALA A 111 1.90 -21.49 -3.51
C ALA A 111 0.85 -21.71 -2.40
N GLY A 112 -0.33 -22.20 -2.78
CA GLY A 112 -1.45 -22.43 -1.87
C GLY A 112 -2.47 -21.28 -1.79
N LEU A 113 -2.13 -20.07 -2.21
CA LEU A 113 -3.04 -18.91 -2.22
C LEU A 113 -3.68 -18.70 -3.60
N ARG A 114 -4.53 -19.66 -4.01
CA ARG A 114 -5.07 -19.74 -5.37
C ARG A 114 -6.44 -19.11 -5.57
N ARG A 115 -7.12 -18.69 -4.50
CA ARG A 115 -8.43 -18.04 -4.59
C ARG A 115 -8.28 -16.53 -4.40
N VAL A 116 -8.97 -15.77 -5.24
CA VAL A 116 -8.82 -14.31 -5.30
C VAL A 116 -10.20 -13.66 -5.14
N PHE A 117 -10.27 -12.69 -4.23
CA PHE A 117 -11.39 -11.75 -4.13
C PHE A 117 -10.92 -10.36 -4.52
N LEU A 118 -11.61 -9.70 -5.45
CA LEU A 118 -11.29 -8.34 -5.92
C LEU A 118 -12.19 -7.31 -5.23
N CYS A 119 -11.60 -6.19 -4.78
CA CYS A 119 -12.28 -5.03 -4.21
C CYS A 119 -11.62 -3.73 -4.71
N ASN A 120 -11.79 -2.59 -4.03
CA ASN A 120 -11.37 -1.29 -4.57
C ASN A 120 -10.25 -0.61 -3.76
N SER A 121 -10.00 -1.10 -2.55
CA SER A 121 -9.04 -0.47 -1.62
C SER A 121 -8.41 -1.48 -0.66
N GLY A 122 -7.31 -1.06 0.00
CA GLY A 122 -6.66 -1.87 1.03
C GLY A 122 -7.53 -2.08 2.27
N THR A 123 -8.32 -1.07 2.65
CA THR A 123 -9.23 -1.22 3.80
C THR A 123 -10.33 -2.25 3.50
N GLU A 124 -10.91 -2.27 2.28
CA GLU A 124 -11.87 -3.29 1.87
C GLU A 124 -11.25 -4.69 1.81
N ALA A 125 -10.00 -4.78 1.36
CA ALA A 125 -9.26 -6.05 1.36
C ALA A 125 -9.05 -6.58 2.79
N ASN A 126 -8.63 -5.71 3.72
CA ASN A 126 -8.44 -6.07 5.13
C ASN A 126 -9.77 -6.42 5.81
N GLU A 127 -10.85 -5.66 5.59
CA GLU A 127 -12.21 -6.01 6.07
C GLU A 127 -12.62 -7.40 5.60
N THR A 128 -12.38 -7.69 4.33
CA THR A 128 -12.69 -8.99 3.73
C THR A 128 -11.86 -10.10 4.37
N ALA A 129 -10.55 -9.90 4.55
CA ALA A 129 -9.68 -10.88 5.19
C ALA A 129 -10.09 -11.18 6.65
N LEU A 130 -10.39 -10.14 7.44
CA LEU A 130 -10.87 -10.29 8.81
C LEU A 130 -12.22 -11.01 8.87
N LYS A 131 -13.13 -10.71 7.93
CA LYS A 131 -14.42 -11.37 7.84
C LYS A 131 -14.28 -12.85 7.47
N ILE A 132 -13.40 -13.19 6.51
CA ILE A 132 -13.07 -14.57 6.14
C ILE A 132 -12.49 -15.32 7.34
N ALA A 133 -11.53 -14.71 8.05
CA ALA A 133 -10.90 -15.33 9.20
C ALA A 133 -11.90 -15.68 10.32
N ARG A 134 -12.80 -14.75 10.65
CA ARG A 134 -13.85 -14.97 11.64
C ARG A 134 -14.82 -16.08 11.20
N LYS A 135 -15.18 -16.08 9.92
CA LYS A 135 -16.08 -17.11 9.39
C LYS A 135 -15.45 -18.49 9.39
N PHE A 136 -14.19 -18.60 9.00
CA PHE A 136 -13.45 -19.87 8.96
C PHE A 136 -13.26 -20.47 10.37
N THR A 137 -12.81 -19.63 11.31
CA THR A 137 -12.46 -20.07 12.66
C THR A 137 -13.64 -20.11 13.62
N HIS A 138 -14.78 -19.48 13.30
CA HIS A 138 -15.91 -19.22 14.21
C HIS A 138 -15.47 -18.45 15.48
N ARG A 139 -14.43 -17.63 15.39
CA ARG A 139 -13.84 -16.85 16.47
C ARG A 139 -13.88 -15.34 16.13
N MET A 140 -13.72 -14.47 17.13
CA MET A 140 -13.94 -13.04 16.93
C MET A 140 -12.69 -12.18 17.11
N ARG A 141 -11.78 -12.56 18.03
CA ARG A 141 -10.60 -11.78 18.41
C ARG A 141 -9.59 -11.69 17.27
N ILE A 142 -9.02 -10.50 17.10
CA ILE A 142 -7.93 -10.24 16.16
C ILE A 142 -6.73 -9.73 16.95
N VAL A 143 -5.55 -10.26 16.66
CA VAL A 143 -4.27 -9.74 17.17
C VAL A 143 -3.58 -9.00 16.03
N SER A 144 -3.11 -7.78 16.30
CA SER A 144 -2.41 -6.92 15.34
C SER A 144 -1.25 -6.18 16.00
N LEU A 145 -0.52 -5.34 15.23
CA LEU A 145 0.66 -4.63 15.75
C LEU A 145 0.28 -3.28 16.37
N VAL A 146 0.97 -2.88 17.43
CA VAL A 146 0.83 -1.57 18.11
C VAL A 146 0.95 -0.42 17.10
N ASP A 147 1.91 -0.50 16.17
CA ASP A 147 2.17 0.52 15.15
C ASP A 147 1.66 0.13 13.76
N GLY A 148 0.80 -0.90 13.65
CA GLY A 148 0.24 -1.38 12.39
C GLY A 148 -0.84 -0.46 11.85
N PHE A 149 -0.97 -0.40 10.51
CA PHE A 149 -2.02 0.35 9.83
C PHE A 149 -2.72 -0.52 8.78
N HIS A 150 -4.02 -0.77 8.98
CA HIS A 150 -4.79 -1.67 8.13
C HIS A 150 -5.99 -1.00 7.44
N GLY A 151 -6.29 0.26 7.76
CA GLY A 151 -7.38 1.01 7.14
C GLY A 151 -8.15 1.88 8.13
N ARG A 152 -9.23 2.52 7.63
CA ARG A 152 -10.04 3.49 8.40
C ARG A 152 -11.52 3.14 8.44
N THR A 153 -11.96 2.03 7.85
CA THR A 153 -13.29 1.46 8.09
C THR A 153 -13.29 0.74 9.44
N LEU A 154 -14.44 0.57 10.08
CA LEU A 154 -14.50 0.18 11.49
C LEU A 154 -13.76 -1.12 11.84
N GLY A 155 -13.88 -2.18 11.02
CA GLY A 155 -13.16 -3.43 11.26
C GLY A 155 -11.65 -3.30 11.03
N ALA A 156 -11.22 -2.67 9.93
CA ALA A 156 -9.82 -2.41 9.63
C ALA A 156 -9.21 -1.39 10.60
N LEU A 157 -10.00 -0.39 11.05
CA LEU A 157 -9.61 0.57 12.07
C LEU A 157 -9.35 -0.14 13.41
N GLY A 158 -10.19 -1.13 13.75
CA GLY A 158 -9.98 -1.96 14.94
C GLY A 158 -8.67 -2.73 14.90
N ALA A 159 -8.19 -3.15 13.75
CA ALA A 159 -6.87 -3.78 13.58
C ALA A 159 -5.72 -2.75 13.49
N THR A 160 -6.01 -1.46 13.25
CA THR A 160 -5.00 -0.40 13.19
C THR A 160 -4.52 -0.03 14.59
N GLY A 161 -3.25 -0.35 14.91
CA GLY A 161 -2.68 -0.12 16.24
C GLY A 161 -2.19 1.30 16.49
N LEU A 162 -2.02 2.14 15.46
CA LEU A 162 -1.58 3.54 15.60
C LEU A 162 -2.61 4.38 16.37
N PRO A 163 -2.27 4.91 17.57
CA PRO A 163 -3.23 5.61 18.46
C PRO A 163 -3.90 6.81 17.81
N LYS A 164 -3.19 7.53 16.93
CA LYS A 164 -3.69 8.71 16.22
C LYS A 164 -5.01 8.47 15.46
N TYR A 165 -5.26 7.25 15.00
CA TYR A 165 -6.44 6.91 14.22
C TYR A 165 -7.57 6.30 15.04
N ARG A 166 -7.33 6.00 16.33
CA ARG A 166 -8.30 5.36 17.24
C ARG A 166 -8.98 6.40 18.13
N ASP A 167 -9.96 7.09 17.56
CA ASP A 167 -10.80 8.00 18.32
C ASP A 167 -11.85 7.20 19.13
N PRO A 168 -12.06 7.48 20.42
CA PRO A 168 -13.12 6.87 21.22
C PRO A 168 -14.54 7.04 20.66
N ALA A 169 -14.76 8.04 19.81
CA ALA A 169 -16.01 8.24 19.08
C ALA A 169 -16.30 7.13 18.03
N TYR A 170 -15.29 6.32 17.68
CA TYR A 170 -15.44 5.22 16.73
C TYR A 170 -15.50 3.89 17.48
N PRO A 171 -16.68 3.41 17.90
CA PRO A 171 -16.81 2.13 18.58
C PRO A 171 -16.37 1.00 17.64
N VAL A 172 -15.27 0.36 17.97
CA VAL A 172 -14.79 -0.79 17.23
C VAL A 172 -15.55 -2.02 17.72
N PRO A 173 -16.34 -2.68 16.87
CA PRO A 173 -17.32 -3.68 17.32
C PRO A 173 -16.72 -5.03 17.72
N VAL A 174 -15.39 -5.19 17.73
CA VAL A 174 -14.72 -6.48 17.94
C VAL A 174 -13.49 -6.33 18.83
N GLN A 175 -13.19 -7.37 19.60
CA GLN A 175 -12.00 -7.44 20.44
C GLN A 175 -10.74 -7.47 19.58
N HIS A 176 -9.86 -6.50 19.79
CA HIS A 176 -8.54 -6.39 19.17
C HIS A 176 -7.48 -6.26 20.26
N ASP A 177 -6.42 -7.06 20.12
CA ASP A 177 -5.22 -6.94 20.92
C ASP A 177 -4.05 -6.45 20.07
N TYR A 178 -3.20 -5.63 20.67
CA TYR A 178 -2.06 -5.03 19.95
C TYR A 178 -0.77 -5.47 20.61
N VAL A 179 0.16 -5.96 19.80
CA VAL A 179 1.45 -6.48 20.23
C VAL A 179 2.61 -5.74 19.58
N PRO A 180 3.79 -5.66 20.22
CA PRO A 180 4.97 -5.08 19.60
C PRO A 180 5.41 -5.89 18.37
N TYR A 181 5.86 -5.18 17.33
CA TYR A 181 6.43 -5.82 16.15
C TYR A 181 7.73 -6.56 16.47
N GLY A 182 7.84 -7.81 16.06
CA GLY A 182 9.01 -8.65 16.32
C GLY A 182 8.96 -9.42 17.65
N ASP A 183 7.90 -9.24 18.45
CA ASP A 183 7.75 -9.90 19.75
C ASP A 183 6.79 -11.09 19.65
N LEU A 184 7.36 -12.28 19.48
CA LEU A 184 6.61 -13.54 19.39
C LEU A 184 5.99 -13.94 20.73
N GLU A 185 6.66 -13.64 21.85
CA GLU A 185 6.16 -13.97 23.20
C GLU A 185 4.92 -13.13 23.55
N ALA A 186 4.98 -11.82 23.31
CA ALA A 186 3.82 -10.96 23.46
C ALA A 186 2.65 -11.40 22.57
N THR A 187 2.95 -11.83 21.33
CA THR A 187 1.94 -12.36 20.42
C THR A 187 1.31 -13.63 20.97
N ALA A 188 2.11 -14.58 21.43
CA ALA A 188 1.63 -15.84 22.03
C ALA A 188 0.75 -15.58 23.26
N LYS A 189 1.11 -14.60 24.09
CA LYS A 189 0.34 -14.20 25.28
C LYS A 189 -1.01 -13.54 24.94
N ALA A 190 -1.05 -12.75 23.86
CA ALA A 190 -2.27 -12.08 23.39
C ALA A 190 -3.26 -13.05 22.70
N MET A 191 -2.77 -14.16 22.14
CA MET A 191 -3.60 -15.15 21.44
C MET A 191 -4.34 -16.06 22.42
N GLY A 192 -5.66 -15.84 22.56
CA GLY A 192 -6.58 -16.69 23.32
C GLY A 192 -7.28 -17.73 22.43
N PRO A 193 -8.12 -18.60 23.04
CA PRO A 193 -8.90 -19.62 22.33
C PRO A 193 -9.95 -19.02 21.36
N ASP A 194 -10.30 -17.76 21.52
CA ASP A 194 -11.22 -16.97 20.70
C ASP A 194 -10.51 -16.15 19.59
N THR A 195 -9.18 -16.31 19.42
CA THR A 195 -8.42 -15.61 18.37
C THR A 195 -8.72 -16.19 17.00
N ALA A 196 -9.27 -15.36 16.11
CA ALA A 196 -9.56 -15.71 14.71
C ALA A 196 -8.32 -15.56 13.82
N ALA A 197 -7.56 -14.47 14.01
CA ALA A 197 -6.38 -14.22 13.18
C ALA A 197 -5.35 -13.34 13.89
N VAL A 198 -4.10 -13.47 13.43
CA VAL A 198 -3.04 -12.47 13.57
C VAL A 198 -2.90 -11.76 12.22
N ILE A 199 -3.04 -10.43 12.20
CA ILE A 199 -2.84 -9.60 11.00
C ILE A 199 -1.67 -8.65 11.21
N LEU A 200 -0.76 -8.57 10.23
CA LEU A 200 0.37 -7.66 10.27
C LEU A 200 0.84 -7.26 8.87
N GLU A 201 1.41 -6.06 8.77
CA GLU A 201 2.28 -5.69 7.65
C GLU A 201 3.63 -6.41 7.84
N PRO A 202 4.15 -7.20 6.87
CA PRO A 202 5.47 -7.84 7.01
C PRO A 202 6.59 -6.81 7.28
N ILE A 203 6.46 -5.61 6.72
CA ILE A 203 7.26 -4.43 7.05
C ILE A 203 6.27 -3.29 7.36
N PRO A 204 6.11 -2.89 8.64
CA PRO A 204 5.19 -1.83 9.01
C PRO A 204 5.62 -0.50 8.40
N SER A 205 4.86 0.01 7.44
CA SER A 205 5.23 1.21 6.68
C SER A 205 5.11 2.48 7.53
N MET A 206 3.97 2.70 8.14
CA MET A 206 3.74 3.84 9.05
C MET A 206 4.33 3.56 10.44
N GLY A 207 4.58 2.32 10.75
CA GLY A 207 5.22 1.82 11.97
C GLY A 207 6.75 1.87 11.97
N GLY A 208 7.39 2.48 10.95
CA GLY A 208 8.81 2.76 11.00
C GLY A 208 9.70 1.95 10.07
N ILE A 209 9.19 1.33 9.02
CA ILE A 209 9.94 0.53 8.06
C ILE A 209 11.00 -0.34 8.76
N ARG A 210 10.55 -1.17 9.68
CA ARG A 210 11.38 -2.11 10.44
C ARG A 210 11.28 -3.50 9.82
N VAL A 211 12.37 -4.25 9.81
CA VAL A 211 12.42 -5.63 9.30
C VAL A 211 12.76 -6.55 10.46
N ALA A 212 11.81 -7.39 10.86
CA ALA A 212 12.05 -8.41 11.89
C ALA A 212 12.84 -9.59 11.31
N PRO A 213 13.55 -10.35 12.14
CA PRO A 213 14.29 -11.52 11.68
C PRO A 213 13.34 -12.61 11.19
N ARG A 214 13.83 -13.45 10.26
CA ARG A 214 13.10 -14.58 9.69
C ARG A 214 12.45 -15.48 10.76
N ALA A 215 13.15 -15.75 11.84
CA ALA A 215 12.68 -16.58 12.95
C ALA A 215 11.36 -16.06 13.58
N TYR A 216 11.14 -14.74 13.59
CA TYR A 216 9.87 -14.16 14.04
C TYR A 216 8.69 -14.61 13.18
N PHE A 217 8.84 -14.55 11.85
CA PHE A 217 7.77 -14.94 10.91
C PHE A 217 7.53 -16.46 10.93
N GLU A 218 8.60 -17.25 11.01
CA GLU A 218 8.50 -18.70 11.18
C GLU A 218 7.77 -19.06 12.47
N GLY A 219 8.12 -18.37 13.57
CA GLY A 219 7.44 -18.52 14.86
C GLY A 219 5.97 -18.11 14.81
N LEU A 220 5.63 -17.00 14.15
CA LEU A 220 4.24 -16.57 13.94
C LEU A 220 3.43 -17.62 13.16
N ARG A 221 4.04 -18.19 12.09
CA ARG A 221 3.39 -19.24 11.30
C ARG A 221 3.11 -20.48 12.16
N ALA A 222 4.11 -20.94 12.90
CA ALA A 222 3.97 -22.10 13.79
C ALA A 222 2.91 -21.84 14.88
N LEU A 223 2.97 -20.69 15.53
CA LEU A 223 2.04 -20.29 16.60
C LEU A 223 0.58 -20.20 16.11
N THR A 224 0.36 -19.59 14.94
CA THR A 224 -1.01 -19.49 14.39
C THR A 224 -1.57 -20.86 14.00
N GLN A 225 -0.74 -21.76 13.46
CA GLN A 225 -1.12 -23.14 13.15
C GLN A 225 -1.47 -23.92 14.43
N GLU A 226 -0.61 -23.85 15.44
CA GLU A 226 -0.84 -24.53 16.74
C GLU A 226 -2.15 -24.07 17.39
N ARG A 227 -2.46 -22.78 17.35
CA ARG A 227 -3.65 -22.19 17.95
C ARG A 227 -4.89 -22.27 17.07
N GLY A 228 -4.79 -22.73 15.83
CA GLY A 228 -5.89 -22.80 14.87
C GLY A 228 -6.44 -21.41 14.51
N ALA A 229 -5.60 -20.38 14.55
CA ALA A 229 -5.88 -19.03 14.06
C ALA A 229 -5.28 -18.84 12.67
N LEU A 230 -5.82 -17.89 11.88
CA LEU A 230 -5.24 -17.57 10.58
C LEU A 230 -4.12 -16.54 10.68
N LEU A 231 -3.09 -16.68 9.86
CA LEU A 231 -2.07 -15.67 9.63
C LEU A 231 -2.43 -14.85 8.39
N VAL A 232 -2.54 -13.53 8.56
CA VAL A 232 -2.86 -12.58 7.49
C VAL A 232 -1.70 -11.62 7.30
N PHE A 233 -1.11 -11.60 6.09
CA PHE A 233 -0.14 -10.59 5.72
C PHE A 233 -0.86 -9.46 4.97
N ASP A 234 -0.81 -8.26 5.55
CA ASP A 234 -1.20 -7.03 4.87
C ASP A 234 -0.03 -6.56 4.00
N GLU A 235 -0.09 -6.95 2.73
CA GLU A 235 0.90 -6.58 1.71
C GLU A 235 0.41 -5.43 0.82
N VAL A 236 -0.45 -4.58 1.32
CA VAL A 236 -0.96 -3.40 0.63
C VAL A 236 0.17 -2.44 0.24
N GLN A 237 1.27 -2.39 1.01
CA GLN A 237 2.45 -1.60 0.67
C GLN A 237 3.68 -2.43 0.31
N THR A 238 3.81 -3.63 0.83
CA THR A 238 5.00 -4.48 0.67
C THR A 238 4.93 -5.37 -0.57
N GLY A 239 3.74 -5.66 -1.08
CA GLY A 239 3.52 -6.57 -2.20
C GLY A 239 3.81 -5.97 -3.58
N PHE A 240 3.60 -6.80 -4.59
CA PHE A 240 3.73 -6.47 -6.01
C PHE A 240 5.13 -5.96 -6.40
N GLY A 241 6.19 -6.53 -5.80
CA GLY A 241 7.57 -6.22 -6.16
C GLY A 241 8.26 -5.16 -5.32
N ARG A 242 7.54 -4.44 -4.43
CA ARG A 242 8.06 -3.33 -3.63
C ARG A 242 9.35 -3.68 -2.88
N THR A 243 9.41 -4.87 -2.28
CA THR A 243 10.50 -5.30 -1.43
C THR A 243 11.60 -6.09 -2.16
N GLY A 244 11.45 -6.30 -3.47
CA GLY A 244 12.41 -7.07 -4.28
C GLY A 244 11.95 -8.48 -4.63
N THR A 245 10.82 -8.91 -4.09
CA THR A 245 10.10 -10.15 -4.42
C THR A 245 8.64 -9.81 -4.74
N PRO A 246 7.87 -10.65 -5.43
CA PRO A 246 6.45 -10.43 -5.67
C PRO A 246 5.68 -10.11 -4.39
N PHE A 247 5.91 -10.90 -3.33
CA PHE A 247 5.34 -10.66 -2.00
C PHE A 247 6.42 -10.74 -0.93
N CYS A 248 6.32 -9.86 0.06
CA CYS A 248 7.33 -9.70 1.10
C CYS A 248 7.52 -10.97 1.97
N GLY A 249 6.46 -11.74 2.19
CA GLY A 249 6.53 -13.01 2.92
C GLY A 249 7.56 -13.99 2.37
N GLU A 250 7.88 -13.91 1.08
CA GLU A 250 8.87 -14.76 0.41
C GLU A 250 10.29 -14.56 0.96
N HIS A 251 10.67 -13.35 1.39
CA HIS A 251 11.96 -13.09 2.04
C HIS A 251 12.15 -13.91 3.32
N PHE A 252 11.06 -14.24 3.98
CA PHE A 252 11.07 -14.96 5.25
C PHE A 252 10.75 -16.45 5.08
N GLY A 253 10.45 -16.91 3.86
CA GLY A 253 10.07 -18.29 3.57
C GLY A 253 8.74 -18.69 4.22
N VAL A 254 7.86 -17.72 4.48
CA VAL A 254 6.56 -17.94 5.14
C VAL A 254 5.43 -17.59 4.20
N THR A 255 4.52 -18.54 4.01
CA THR A 255 3.24 -18.32 3.33
C THR A 255 2.14 -18.17 4.38
N PRO A 256 1.43 -17.04 4.45
CA PRO A 256 0.28 -16.86 5.33
C PRO A 256 -0.95 -17.59 4.80
N ASP A 257 -2.05 -17.54 5.54
CA ASP A 257 -3.34 -18.09 5.09
C ASP A 257 -4.09 -17.13 4.15
N LEU A 258 -3.88 -15.82 4.35
CA LEU A 258 -4.39 -14.76 3.50
C LEU A 258 -3.33 -13.69 3.26
N ILE A 259 -3.33 -13.12 2.05
CA ILE A 259 -2.60 -11.89 1.72
C ILE A 259 -3.61 -10.84 1.26
N THR A 260 -3.49 -9.62 1.76
CA THR A 260 -4.23 -8.48 1.23
C THR A 260 -3.30 -7.58 0.43
N GLY A 261 -3.80 -7.08 -0.70
CA GLY A 261 -3.08 -6.17 -1.58
C GLY A 261 -3.99 -5.04 -2.06
N ALA A 262 -3.37 -3.91 -2.40
CA ALA A 262 -4.05 -2.76 -3.03
C ALA A 262 -2.99 -1.83 -3.63
N LYS A 263 -3.14 -0.51 -3.49
CA LYS A 263 -2.15 0.50 -3.93
C LYS A 263 -1.53 0.16 -5.30
N GLY A 264 -0.37 -0.51 -5.26
CA GLY A 264 0.34 -0.93 -6.45
C GLY A 264 -0.38 -1.94 -7.35
N THR A 265 -1.47 -2.57 -6.92
CA THR A 265 -2.19 -3.59 -7.69
C THR A 265 -2.73 -3.05 -9.02
N GLY A 266 -3.31 -1.86 -9.02
CA GLY A 266 -4.00 -1.27 -10.17
C GLY A 266 -3.17 -0.29 -11.01
N GLY A 267 -1.87 -0.07 -10.70
CA GLY A 267 -1.03 0.86 -11.45
C GLY A 267 -1.53 2.31 -11.45
N GLY A 268 -2.29 2.72 -10.43
CA GLY A 268 -2.93 4.04 -10.30
C GLY A 268 -4.45 4.01 -10.29
N VAL A 269 -5.07 2.94 -10.78
CA VAL A 269 -6.52 2.74 -10.69
C VAL A 269 -6.89 2.12 -9.35
N PRO A 270 -7.97 2.56 -8.68
CA PRO A 270 -8.44 1.95 -7.44
C PRO A 270 -8.68 0.44 -7.60
N ALA A 271 -7.94 -0.36 -6.84
CA ALA A 271 -8.01 -1.81 -6.83
C ALA A 271 -7.53 -2.37 -5.49
N GLY A 272 -8.19 -3.41 -5.03
CA GLY A 272 -7.78 -4.22 -3.90
C GLY A 272 -7.97 -5.70 -4.20
N VAL A 273 -7.23 -6.53 -3.52
CA VAL A 273 -7.24 -7.97 -3.70
C VAL A 273 -7.02 -8.69 -2.39
N VAL A 274 -7.71 -9.80 -2.20
CA VAL A 274 -7.42 -10.78 -1.14
C VAL A 274 -7.08 -12.10 -1.79
N PHE A 275 -5.90 -12.62 -1.49
CA PHE A 275 -5.49 -13.97 -1.83
C PHE A 275 -5.81 -14.89 -0.66
N VAL A 276 -6.44 -16.00 -0.93
CA VAL A 276 -7.00 -16.88 0.09
C VAL A 276 -6.57 -18.32 -0.16
N ARG A 277 -6.17 -19.00 0.90
CA ARG A 277 -5.89 -20.45 0.88
C ARG A 277 -7.16 -21.24 0.51
N GLU A 278 -6.99 -22.31 -0.27
CA GLU A 278 -8.11 -23.03 -0.92
C GLU A 278 -9.16 -23.54 0.10
N ASP A 279 -8.73 -24.17 1.18
CA ASP A 279 -9.63 -24.69 2.23
C ASP A 279 -10.36 -23.58 3.00
N VAL A 280 -9.70 -22.43 3.21
CA VAL A 280 -10.30 -21.25 3.82
C VAL A 280 -11.36 -20.66 2.90
N ALA A 281 -11.05 -20.52 1.61
CA ALA A 281 -11.98 -20.01 0.62
C ALA A 281 -13.22 -20.92 0.44
N ALA A 282 -13.07 -22.23 0.58
CA ALA A 282 -14.15 -23.20 0.47
C ALA A 282 -15.25 -23.04 1.55
N THR A 283 -14.96 -22.33 2.66
CA THR A 283 -15.97 -22.05 3.69
C THR A 283 -16.89 -20.88 3.35
N MET A 284 -16.52 -20.07 2.34
CA MET A 284 -17.33 -18.93 1.90
C MET A 284 -18.50 -19.39 1.04
N LYS A 285 -19.67 -18.81 1.28
CA LYS A 285 -20.91 -19.09 0.56
C LYS A 285 -21.35 -17.88 -0.25
N LEU A 286 -22.21 -18.10 -1.24
CA LEU A 286 -22.82 -17.02 -2.00
C LEU A 286 -23.53 -16.03 -1.05
N GLY A 287 -23.24 -14.75 -1.22
CA GLY A 287 -23.80 -13.67 -0.39
C GLY A 287 -22.98 -13.33 0.86
N ASP A 288 -21.97 -14.10 1.25
CA ASP A 288 -21.15 -13.80 2.43
C ASP A 288 -20.32 -12.53 2.29
N GLN A 289 -19.88 -12.23 1.07
CA GLN A 289 -19.09 -11.04 0.76
C GLN A 289 -19.44 -10.54 -0.65
N GLY A 290 -19.31 -9.22 -0.85
CA GLY A 290 -19.60 -8.61 -2.13
C GLY A 290 -19.06 -7.19 -2.24
N THR A 291 -18.97 -6.72 -3.46
CA THR A 291 -18.59 -5.36 -3.81
C THR A 291 -19.21 -5.00 -5.15
N THR A 292 -19.68 -3.78 -5.31
CA THR A 292 -20.25 -3.33 -6.58
C THR A 292 -19.16 -3.19 -7.64
N PHE A 293 -18.08 -2.46 -7.33
CA PHE A 293 -17.05 -2.07 -8.31
C PHE A 293 -15.83 -3.00 -8.33
N GLY A 294 -15.56 -3.76 -7.28
CA GLY A 294 -14.40 -4.65 -7.21
C GLY A 294 -14.42 -5.71 -8.32
N GLY A 295 -13.37 -5.79 -9.10
CA GLY A 295 -13.31 -6.67 -10.26
C GLY A 295 -14.09 -6.15 -11.48
N GLY A 296 -14.44 -4.87 -11.53
CA GLY A 296 -15.01 -4.22 -12.72
C GLY A 296 -14.03 -4.24 -13.90
N PRO A 297 -14.53 -4.27 -15.16
CA PRO A 297 -13.69 -4.46 -16.36
C PRO A 297 -12.55 -3.46 -16.47
N LEU A 298 -12.79 -2.17 -16.22
CA LEU A 298 -11.77 -1.12 -16.32
C LEU A 298 -10.63 -1.34 -15.33
N ALA A 299 -10.97 -1.61 -14.06
CA ALA A 299 -9.96 -1.92 -13.04
C ALA A 299 -9.21 -3.20 -13.37
N CYS A 300 -9.89 -4.22 -13.87
CA CYS A 300 -9.26 -5.48 -14.30
C CYS A 300 -8.27 -5.26 -15.45
N ALA A 301 -8.61 -4.44 -16.46
CA ALA A 301 -7.68 -4.11 -17.54
C ALA A 301 -6.41 -3.43 -17.02
N ALA A 302 -6.56 -2.50 -16.09
CA ALA A 302 -5.43 -1.85 -15.43
C ALA A 302 -4.58 -2.85 -14.62
N ILE A 303 -5.21 -3.71 -13.81
CA ILE A 303 -4.50 -4.76 -13.04
C ILE A 303 -3.73 -5.69 -13.96
N ALA A 304 -4.36 -6.19 -15.04
CA ALA A 304 -3.71 -7.11 -15.98
C ALA A 304 -2.45 -6.49 -16.60
N ALA A 305 -2.57 -5.25 -17.10
CA ALA A 305 -1.46 -4.53 -17.69
C ALA A 305 -0.34 -4.23 -16.69
N ASN A 306 -0.72 -3.86 -15.47
CA ASN A 306 0.21 -3.57 -14.39
C ASN A 306 0.99 -4.81 -13.93
N VAL A 307 0.30 -5.92 -13.64
CA VAL A 307 0.92 -7.19 -13.23
C VAL A 307 1.87 -7.67 -14.33
N ARG A 308 1.43 -7.59 -15.59
CA ARG A 308 2.29 -7.94 -16.72
C ARG A 308 3.53 -7.05 -16.81
N THR A 309 3.40 -5.75 -16.61
CA THR A 309 4.55 -4.83 -16.56
C THR A 309 5.51 -5.18 -15.42
N ILE A 310 4.99 -5.47 -14.23
CA ILE A 310 5.82 -5.86 -13.07
C ILE A 310 6.66 -7.10 -13.39
N VAL A 311 6.08 -8.08 -14.08
CA VAL A 311 6.76 -9.34 -14.42
C VAL A 311 7.68 -9.17 -15.61
N ASP A 312 7.18 -8.64 -16.73
CA ASP A 312 7.94 -8.55 -18.01
C ASP A 312 9.17 -7.63 -17.90
N ASP A 313 9.07 -6.57 -17.12
CA ASP A 313 10.14 -5.58 -16.96
C ASP A 313 11.03 -5.87 -15.72
N ASP A 314 10.86 -7.03 -15.06
CA ASP A 314 11.60 -7.44 -13.83
C ASP A 314 11.66 -6.32 -12.77
N LEU A 315 10.51 -5.69 -12.49
CA LEU A 315 10.48 -4.60 -11.52
C LEU A 315 10.86 -5.02 -10.09
N PRO A 316 10.53 -6.24 -9.62
CA PRO A 316 11.03 -6.72 -8.33
C PRO A 316 12.57 -6.84 -8.32
N GLY A 317 13.18 -7.40 -9.37
CA GLY A 317 14.62 -7.48 -9.49
C GLY A 317 15.28 -6.10 -9.53
N ASN A 318 14.70 -5.12 -10.22
CA ASN A 318 15.18 -3.75 -10.17
C ASN A 318 15.09 -3.16 -8.75
N ALA A 319 13.96 -3.38 -8.06
CA ALA A 319 13.77 -2.92 -6.69
C ALA A 319 14.82 -3.50 -5.73
N ALA A 320 15.15 -4.78 -5.87
CA ALA A 320 16.21 -5.42 -5.09
C ALA A 320 17.57 -4.77 -5.37
N ARG A 321 17.98 -4.76 -6.65
CA ARG A 321 19.32 -4.29 -7.05
C ARG A 321 19.57 -2.81 -6.72
N VAL A 322 18.64 -1.94 -7.10
CA VAL A 322 18.75 -0.49 -6.84
C VAL A 322 18.61 -0.22 -5.34
N GLY A 323 17.63 -0.88 -4.69
CA GLY A 323 17.39 -0.71 -3.26
C GLY A 323 18.58 -1.05 -2.38
N ASP A 324 19.29 -2.17 -2.65
CA ASP A 324 20.46 -2.58 -1.89
C ASP A 324 21.59 -1.55 -1.99
N ARG A 325 21.92 -1.11 -3.21
CA ARG A 325 22.95 -0.08 -3.44
C ARG A 325 22.56 1.25 -2.83
N TRP A 326 21.30 1.63 -2.98
CA TRP A 326 20.81 2.90 -2.47
C TRP A 326 20.82 2.97 -0.93
N ARG A 327 20.39 1.90 -0.25
CA ARG A 327 20.46 1.84 1.22
C ARG A 327 21.90 1.97 1.73
N ALA A 328 22.85 1.31 1.07
CA ALA A 328 24.27 1.45 1.42
C ALA A 328 24.77 2.89 1.23
N ALA A 329 24.41 3.54 0.12
CA ALA A 329 24.78 4.94 -0.15
C ALA A 329 24.14 5.91 0.84
N LEU A 330 22.86 5.72 1.19
CA LEU A 330 22.16 6.55 2.17
C LEU A 330 22.74 6.42 3.58
N ALA A 331 23.19 5.23 3.97
CA ALA A 331 23.81 5.00 5.27
C ALA A 331 25.15 5.74 5.45
N ALA A 332 25.80 6.13 4.36
CA ALA A 332 27.05 6.88 4.39
C ALA A 332 26.83 8.42 4.46
N VAL A 333 25.60 8.91 4.39
CA VAL A 333 25.29 10.36 4.42
C VAL A 333 25.42 10.88 5.86
N PRO A 334 26.23 11.92 6.13
CA PRO A 334 26.30 12.54 7.45
C PRO A 334 24.92 13.02 7.94
N GLY A 335 24.56 12.72 9.19
CA GLY A 335 23.26 12.99 9.77
C GLY A 335 22.24 11.86 9.60
N VAL A 336 22.56 10.83 8.81
CA VAL A 336 21.83 9.57 8.77
C VAL A 336 22.39 8.63 9.85
N VAL A 337 21.54 8.20 10.78
CA VAL A 337 21.92 7.30 11.89
C VAL A 337 21.53 5.84 11.64
N GLY A 338 20.82 5.57 10.57
CA GLY A 338 20.48 4.21 10.15
C GLY A 338 19.56 4.19 8.93
N VAL A 339 19.60 3.10 8.19
CA VAL A 339 18.73 2.85 7.02
C VAL A 339 18.13 1.46 7.17
N ALA A 340 16.82 1.37 7.01
CA ALA A 340 16.07 0.12 7.14
C ALA A 340 15.21 -0.16 5.89
N GLY A 341 14.70 -1.39 5.77
CA GLY A 341 13.80 -1.79 4.69
C GLY A 341 14.38 -2.83 3.74
N LEU A 342 13.58 -3.22 2.75
CA LEU A 342 13.93 -4.16 1.68
C LEU A 342 13.51 -3.58 0.32
N GLY A 343 14.27 -3.90 -0.72
CA GLY A 343 14.00 -3.38 -2.05
C GLY A 343 13.91 -1.85 -2.06
N LEU A 344 12.86 -1.31 -2.67
CA LEU A 344 12.55 0.12 -2.73
C LEU A 344 11.49 0.56 -1.68
N MET A 345 11.43 -0.14 -0.56
CA MET A 345 10.77 0.31 0.67
C MET A 345 11.84 0.67 1.68
N VAL A 346 12.16 1.97 1.79
CA VAL A 346 13.34 2.44 2.52
C VAL A 346 12.96 3.46 3.58
N GLY A 347 13.41 3.22 4.81
CA GLY A 347 13.33 4.12 5.94
C GLY A 347 14.70 4.70 6.26
N VAL A 348 14.86 6.03 6.20
CA VAL A 348 16.11 6.71 6.54
C VAL A 348 15.95 7.40 7.88
N ASN A 349 16.64 6.88 8.89
CA ASN A 349 16.61 7.44 10.25
C ASN A 349 17.64 8.56 10.36
N LEU A 350 17.19 9.71 10.84
CA LEU A 350 18.00 10.90 11.03
C LEU A 350 18.31 11.13 12.51
N ASP A 351 19.37 11.87 12.80
CA ASP A 351 19.73 12.36 14.14
C ASP A 351 18.80 13.49 14.63
N ARG A 352 17.84 13.91 13.80
CA ARG A 352 16.91 15.03 14.01
C ARG A 352 15.53 14.75 13.43
N PRO A 353 14.47 15.54 13.78
CA PRO A 353 13.13 15.36 13.22
C PRO A 353 13.10 15.51 11.70
N ALA A 354 12.47 14.54 11.01
CA ALA A 354 12.44 14.47 9.55
C ALA A 354 11.54 15.54 8.90
N LYS A 355 10.56 16.11 9.61
CA LYS A 355 9.56 17.01 9.03
C LYS A 355 10.17 18.23 8.33
N ALA A 356 11.13 18.91 8.95
CA ALA A 356 11.81 20.07 8.35
C ALA A 356 12.65 19.66 7.13
N ILE A 357 13.33 18.50 7.21
CA ILE A 357 14.13 17.94 6.11
C ILE A 357 13.26 17.59 4.92
N VAL A 358 12.11 16.95 5.13
CA VAL A 358 11.13 16.64 4.06
C VAL A 358 10.61 17.92 3.39
N THR A 359 10.36 18.98 4.15
CA THR A 359 9.97 20.29 3.59
C THR A 359 11.08 20.89 2.73
N SER A 360 12.34 20.84 3.20
CA SER A 360 13.50 21.30 2.43
C SER A 360 13.72 20.45 1.18
N LEU A 361 13.62 19.13 1.26
CA LEU A 361 13.72 18.23 0.11
C LEU A 361 12.67 18.54 -0.96
N LEU A 362 11.44 18.88 -0.57
CA LEU A 362 10.39 19.30 -1.51
C LEU A 362 10.81 20.57 -2.27
N ALA A 363 11.40 21.56 -1.59
CA ALA A 363 11.92 22.76 -2.24
C ALA A 363 13.02 22.43 -3.25
N HIS A 364 13.83 21.39 -2.98
CA HIS A 364 14.89 20.90 -3.87
C HIS A 364 14.38 19.91 -4.96
N GLY A 365 13.07 19.73 -5.11
CA GLY A 365 12.50 18.90 -6.16
C GLY A 365 12.39 17.41 -5.84
N PHE A 366 12.34 17.03 -4.56
CA PHE A 366 12.14 15.66 -4.12
C PHE A 366 10.86 15.53 -3.27
N ILE A 367 9.94 14.69 -3.68
CA ILE A 367 8.75 14.35 -2.88
C ILE A 367 9.06 13.11 -2.06
N THR A 368 9.01 13.23 -0.73
CA THR A 368 9.28 12.15 0.22
C THR A 368 8.19 12.13 1.30
N GLY A 369 8.12 11.06 2.10
CA GLY A 369 7.17 10.97 3.21
C GLY A 369 7.86 11.00 4.57
N THR A 370 7.06 11.25 5.62
CA THR A 370 7.46 11.02 7.01
C THR A 370 6.87 9.72 7.53
N CYS A 371 7.44 9.16 8.59
CA CYS A 371 6.86 8.05 9.33
C CYS A 371 6.03 8.58 10.51
N GLU A 372 4.89 7.93 10.79
CA GLU A 372 4.03 8.34 11.89
C GLU A 372 4.59 7.91 13.26
N ALA A 373 5.06 6.65 13.34
CA ALA A 373 5.59 6.11 14.60
C ALA A 373 7.04 6.57 14.92
N LEU A 374 7.79 6.99 13.90
CA LEU A 374 9.19 7.42 14.04
C LEU A 374 9.39 8.83 13.45
N PRO A 375 9.25 9.91 14.24
CA PRO A 375 9.30 11.30 13.74
C PRO A 375 10.62 11.68 13.05
N ASN A 376 11.71 10.96 13.35
CA ASN A 376 13.03 11.16 12.76
C ASN A 376 13.26 10.35 11.48
N GLN A 377 12.26 9.61 10.99
CA GLN A 377 12.42 8.78 9.81
C GLN A 377 11.81 9.43 8.56
N ILE A 378 12.62 9.55 7.50
CA ILE A 378 12.14 9.78 6.13
C ILE A 378 11.72 8.43 5.55
N ARG A 379 10.54 8.39 4.94
CA ARG A 379 9.98 7.22 4.29
C ARG A 379 10.02 7.39 2.78
N LEU A 380 10.72 6.46 2.10
CA LEU A 380 10.92 6.47 0.66
C LEU A 380 10.23 5.23 0.05
N LEU A 381 9.31 5.48 -0.87
CA LEU A 381 8.48 4.49 -1.55
C LEU A 381 8.36 4.83 -3.06
N PRO A 382 9.50 5.02 -3.76
CA PRO A 382 9.49 5.46 -5.16
C PRO A 382 8.82 4.45 -6.08
N PRO A 383 8.49 4.80 -7.33
CA PRO A 383 8.21 3.82 -8.37
C PRO A 383 9.33 2.78 -8.52
N LEU A 384 8.98 1.54 -8.89
CA LEU A 384 9.97 0.45 -9.02
C LEU A 384 10.88 0.60 -10.25
N VAL A 385 10.56 1.53 -11.13
CA VAL A 385 11.39 1.95 -12.27
C VAL A 385 12.48 2.96 -11.88
N LEU A 386 12.65 3.24 -10.60
CA LEU A 386 13.73 4.13 -10.10
C LEU A 386 15.08 3.62 -10.60
N THR A 387 15.88 4.53 -11.17
CA THR A 387 17.24 4.22 -11.66
C THR A 387 18.31 4.54 -10.61
N ASP A 388 19.51 3.95 -10.76
CA ASP A 388 20.66 4.27 -9.90
C ASP A 388 21.03 5.77 -9.94
N ALA A 389 20.92 6.40 -11.12
CA ALA A 389 21.20 7.83 -11.28
C ALA A 389 20.20 8.70 -10.49
N GLN A 390 18.91 8.32 -10.50
CA GLN A 390 17.87 9.00 -9.71
C GLN A 390 18.09 8.80 -8.21
N ALA A 391 18.43 7.60 -7.78
CA ALA A 391 18.77 7.27 -6.40
C ALA A 391 20.00 8.07 -5.92
N ALA A 392 21.04 8.16 -6.74
CA ALA A 392 22.24 8.95 -6.46
C ALA A 392 21.93 10.45 -6.37
N SER A 393 21.10 10.98 -7.28
CA SER A 393 20.67 12.39 -7.25
C SER A 393 19.98 12.73 -5.93
N PHE A 394 19.08 11.87 -5.45
CA PHE A 394 18.44 12.06 -4.14
C PHE A 394 19.45 12.01 -3.00
N THR A 395 20.38 11.05 -3.02
CA THR A 395 21.40 10.90 -1.97
C THR A 395 22.25 12.18 -1.84
N THR A 396 22.66 12.76 -2.98
CA THR A 396 23.37 14.05 -3.02
C THR A 396 22.49 15.20 -2.49
N GLY A 397 21.23 15.25 -2.90
CA GLY A 397 20.27 16.25 -2.42
C GLY A 397 20.03 16.16 -0.91
N LEU A 398 19.89 14.93 -0.38
CA LEU A 398 19.74 14.71 1.06
C LEU A 398 20.98 15.18 1.83
N ALA A 399 22.19 14.84 1.35
CA ALA A 399 23.44 15.28 1.97
C ALA A 399 23.55 16.81 2.01
N SER A 400 23.17 17.49 0.93
CA SER A 400 23.16 18.95 0.86
C SER A 400 22.16 19.56 1.87
N VAL A 401 20.96 19.01 1.97
CA VAL A 401 19.91 19.48 2.91
C VAL A 401 20.30 19.23 4.37
N LEU A 402 21.01 18.12 4.67
CA LEU A 402 21.44 17.82 6.04
C LEU A 402 22.65 18.65 6.48
N ALA A 403 23.45 19.17 5.53
CA ALA A 403 24.60 20.04 5.81
C ALA A 403 24.23 21.53 6.00
N SER A 404 23.01 21.93 5.58
CA SER A 404 22.47 23.28 5.73
C SER A 404 21.73 23.45 7.07
#